data_ad925c1cedaaf8981265b69875a7e60f
#
_entry.id   ad925c1cedaaf8981265b69875a7e60f
#
_cell.length_a   1.000
_cell.length_b   1.000
_cell.length_c   1.000
_cell.angle_alpha   90.00
_cell.angle_beta   90.00
_cell.angle_gamma   90.00
#
_symmetry.space_group_name_H-M   'P 1'
#
loop_
_entity.id
_entity.type
_entity.pdbx_description
1 polymer ?
#
loop_
_entity_poly.entity_id
_entity_poly.type
_entity_poly.pdbx_seq_one_letter_code
_entity_poly.pdbx_strand_id
1 'polypeptide(L)'
;MKRFINDMEKYYRYAVYSAKAELKAEVAGSYLNWIWWILEPFCMMLIYAFIFGFVFDAREKYFTAFIYVGLTLWTFFNQNMKNSVRMVKKNKSIISKVYLPKFILIESKMMVNGFKMLVSFGIVIILMIFYQIPLSWNVFYAIPILICMWIVNFGLMTILVHFGVYVEDLANVVNIVLRFIFYLTGIMFSIEHRIGAKHPELALFLEKFNPMAFLISSMRKCLLYGERPELLGIVSWIGIGIVLTALGIHTIYKNENSY
;
A
#
# COMPACT_ATOMS: atom_id res chain seq x y z
N MET A 1 -0.97 16.25 18.93
CA MET A 1 -1.92 16.33 17.80
C MET A 1 -2.03 17.74 17.19
N LYS A 2 -2.28 18.83 17.94
CA LYS A 2 -2.36 20.19 17.34
C LYS A 2 -1.09 20.60 16.58
N ARG A 3 0.12 20.35 17.13
CA ARG A 3 1.40 20.62 16.44
C ARG A 3 1.48 19.85 15.11
N PHE A 4 1.07 18.57 15.09
CA PHE A 4 1.08 17.75 13.88
C PHE A 4 0.20 18.35 12.78
N ILE A 5 -1.03 18.74 13.11
CA ILE A 5 -1.96 19.34 12.14
C ILE A 5 -1.38 20.65 11.57
N ASN A 6 -0.86 21.52 12.44
CA ASN A 6 -0.23 22.77 12.01
C ASN A 6 1.01 22.54 11.13
N ASP A 7 1.84 21.56 11.49
CA ASP A 7 3.03 21.22 10.70
C ASP A 7 2.64 20.59 9.35
N MET A 8 1.60 19.73 9.32
CA MET A 8 1.06 19.18 8.06
C MET A 8 0.57 20.30 7.15
N GLU A 9 -0.23 21.21 7.65
CA GLU A 9 -0.74 22.33 6.87
C GLU A 9 0.40 23.23 6.36
N LYS A 10 1.34 23.58 7.23
CA LYS A 10 2.49 24.42 6.90
C LYS A 10 3.38 23.82 5.81
N TYR A 11 3.68 22.52 5.90
CA TYR A 11 4.62 21.85 5.01
C TYR A 11 3.95 21.03 3.90
N TYR A 12 2.61 21.02 3.79
CA TYR A 12 1.89 20.29 2.76
C TYR A 12 2.34 20.67 1.34
N ARG A 13 2.53 21.96 1.08
CA ARG A 13 3.01 22.45 -0.23
C ARG A 13 4.39 21.89 -0.57
N TYR A 14 5.26 21.75 0.43
CA TYR A 14 6.56 21.12 0.24
C TYR A 14 6.41 19.63 -0.10
N ALA A 15 5.55 18.90 0.59
CA ALA A 15 5.31 17.48 0.30
C ALA A 15 4.83 17.27 -1.14
N VAL A 16 3.86 18.07 -1.59
CA VAL A 16 3.36 18.02 -2.98
C VAL A 16 4.45 18.38 -3.99
N TYR A 17 5.22 19.45 -3.72
CA TYR A 17 6.32 19.85 -4.61
C TYR A 17 7.40 18.78 -4.70
N SER A 18 7.82 18.22 -3.56
CA SER A 18 8.80 17.15 -3.49
C SER A 18 8.34 15.90 -4.22
N ALA A 19 7.07 15.49 -4.06
CA ALA A 19 6.50 14.37 -4.77
C ALA A 19 6.48 14.58 -6.30
N LYS A 20 6.08 15.76 -6.76
CA LYS A 20 6.11 16.11 -8.19
C LYS A 20 7.54 16.13 -8.75
N ALA A 21 8.50 16.68 -8.00
CA ALA A 21 9.89 16.71 -8.39
C ALA A 21 10.48 15.30 -8.52
N GLU A 22 10.16 14.40 -7.58
CA GLU A 22 10.59 12.99 -7.61
C GLU A 22 10.01 12.26 -8.82
N LEU A 23 8.69 12.38 -9.08
CA LEU A 23 8.05 11.78 -10.25
C LEU A 23 8.68 12.29 -11.55
N LYS A 24 8.94 13.61 -11.64
CA LYS A 24 9.59 14.22 -12.80
C LYS A 24 11.03 13.72 -12.98
N ALA A 25 11.78 13.58 -11.90
CA ALA A 25 13.14 13.07 -11.93
C ALA A 25 13.22 11.61 -12.39
N GLU A 26 12.26 10.77 -11.96
CA GLU A 26 12.17 9.37 -12.41
C GLU A 26 11.93 9.28 -13.93
N VAL A 27 11.14 10.19 -14.50
CA VAL A 27 10.84 10.21 -15.95
C VAL A 27 11.97 10.85 -16.76
N ALA A 28 12.71 11.82 -16.19
CA ALA A 28 13.73 12.58 -16.91
C ALA A 28 14.92 11.72 -17.38
N GLY A 29 15.19 10.59 -16.73
CA GLY A 29 16.30 9.69 -17.06
C GLY A 29 16.10 8.83 -18.33
N SER A 30 14.85 8.60 -18.74
CA SER A 30 14.49 7.87 -19.98
C SER A 30 13.03 8.12 -20.32
N TYR A 31 12.74 8.30 -21.62
CA TYR A 31 11.36 8.47 -22.12
C TYR A 31 10.43 7.32 -21.77
N LEU A 32 10.98 6.14 -21.52
CA LEU A 32 10.21 4.92 -21.19
C LEU A 32 10.12 4.63 -19.70
N ASN A 33 10.75 5.41 -18.83
CA ASN A 33 10.77 5.11 -17.39
C ASN A 33 9.38 5.07 -16.75
N TRP A 34 8.46 5.92 -17.19
CA TRP A 34 7.08 5.90 -16.69
C TRP A 34 6.30 4.64 -17.07
N ILE A 35 6.68 3.99 -18.18
CA ILE A 35 6.05 2.72 -18.62
C ILE A 35 6.31 1.61 -17.61
N TRP A 36 7.47 1.64 -16.93
CA TRP A 36 7.81 0.63 -15.93
C TRP A 36 6.90 0.65 -14.71
N TRP A 37 6.28 1.79 -14.39
CA TRP A 37 5.29 1.85 -13.32
C TRP A 37 4.06 0.96 -13.58
N ILE A 38 3.77 0.72 -14.85
CA ILE A 38 2.66 -0.10 -15.33
C ILE A 38 3.16 -1.50 -15.72
N LEU A 39 4.27 -1.55 -16.44
CA LEU A 39 4.76 -2.78 -17.06
C LEU A 39 5.23 -3.80 -16.01
N GLU A 40 5.90 -3.36 -14.95
CA GLU A 40 6.35 -4.24 -13.87
C GLU A 40 5.19 -4.99 -13.21
N PRO A 41 4.15 -4.33 -12.64
CA PRO A 41 3.02 -5.04 -12.04
C PRO A 41 2.20 -5.82 -13.10
N PHE A 42 2.16 -5.35 -14.34
CA PHE A 42 1.48 -6.06 -15.43
C PHE A 42 2.20 -7.37 -15.80
N CYS A 43 3.52 -7.35 -15.97
CA CYS A 43 4.30 -8.56 -16.23
C CYS A 43 4.21 -9.54 -15.06
N MET A 44 4.26 -9.05 -13.81
CA MET A 44 4.09 -9.90 -12.63
C MET A 44 2.70 -10.55 -12.60
N MET A 45 1.67 -9.81 -12.98
CA MET A 45 0.33 -10.35 -13.15
C MET A 45 0.30 -11.49 -14.16
N LEU A 46 0.91 -11.30 -15.34
CA LEU A 46 0.95 -12.34 -16.38
C LEU A 46 1.66 -13.60 -15.88
N ILE A 47 2.80 -13.45 -15.21
CA ILE A 47 3.56 -14.55 -14.62
C ILE A 47 2.70 -15.32 -13.60
N TYR A 48 2.07 -14.61 -12.67
CA TYR A 48 1.22 -15.25 -11.66
C TYR A 48 -0.05 -15.83 -12.26
N ALA A 49 -0.67 -15.18 -13.23
CA ALA A 49 -1.83 -15.71 -13.94
C ALA A 49 -1.47 -17.00 -14.67
N PHE A 50 -0.30 -17.08 -15.31
CA PHE A 50 0.17 -18.29 -15.94
C PHE A 50 0.44 -19.42 -14.93
N ILE A 51 1.22 -19.13 -13.88
CA ILE A 51 1.59 -20.15 -12.89
C ILE A 51 0.36 -20.65 -12.13
N PHE A 52 -0.42 -19.75 -11.56
CA PHE A 52 -1.54 -20.13 -10.69
C PHE A 52 -2.81 -20.47 -11.47
N GLY A 53 -3.05 -19.85 -12.62
CA GLY A 53 -4.19 -20.14 -13.47
C GLY A 53 -4.01 -21.42 -14.30
N PHE A 54 -2.89 -21.53 -15.02
CA PHE A 54 -2.66 -22.65 -15.92
C PHE A 54 -2.05 -23.86 -15.22
N VAL A 55 -1.00 -23.69 -14.40
CA VAL A 55 -0.31 -24.82 -13.77
C VAL A 55 -1.05 -25.34 -12.52
N PHE A 56 -1.62 -24.46 -11.71
CA PHE A 56 -2.31 -24.82 -10.46
C PHE A 56 -3.83 -24.81 -10.56
N ASP A 57 -4.41 -24.63 -11.75
CA ASP A 57 -5.87 -24.65 -12.01
C ASP A 57 -6.66 -23.79 -11.01
N ALA A 58 -6.22 -22.56 -10.78
CA ALA A 58 -6.92 -21.63 -9.92
C ALA A 58 -8.24 -21.19 -10.59
N ARG A 59 -9.37 -21.45 -9.91
CA ARG A 59 -10.74 -21.26 -10.45
C ARG A 59 -11.41 -19.96 -9.97
N GLU A 60 -10.64 -18.95 -9.66
CA GLU A 60 -11.22 -17.66 -9.25
C GLU A 60 -11.83 -16.93 -10.45
N LYS A 61 -13.02 -16.39 -10.27
CA LYS A 61 -13.68 -15.60 -11.30
C LYS A 61 -12.87 -14.36 -11.64
N TYR A 62 -12.69 -14.06 -12.92
CA TYR A 62 -11.87 -12.92 -13.40
C TYR A 62 -10.41 -12.96 -12.91
N PHE A 63 -9.78 -14.12 -12.94
CA PHE A 63 -8.53 -14.42 -12.25
C PHE A 63 -7.42 -13.40 -12.52
N THR A 64 -7.24 -12.94 -13.76
CA THR A 64 -6.21 -11.95 -14.11
C THR A 64 -6.47 -10.61 -13.43
N ALA A 65 -7.72 -10.13 -13.45
CA ALA A 65 -8.11 -8.91 -12.75
C ALA A 65 -8.00 -9.07 -11.23
N PHE A 66 -8.34 -10.25 -10.70
CA PHE A 66 -8.22 -10.62 -9.30
C PHE A 66 -6.76 -10.49 -8.81
N ILE A 67 -5.79 -11.02 -9.56
CA ILE A 67 -4.36 -10.90 -9.24
C ILE A 67 -3.93 -9.45 -9.34
N TYR A 68 -4.32 -8.74 -10.41
CA TYR A 68 -3.83 -7.39 -10.66
C TYR A 68 -4.30 -6.38 -9.62
N VAL A 69 -5.55 -6.46 -9.17
CA VAL A 69 -6.05 -5.66 -8.04
C VAL A 69 -5.20 -5.90 -6.79
N GLY A 70 -4.93 -7.17 -6.47
CA GLY A 70 -4.08 -7.53 -5.33
C GLY A 70 -2.66 -6.99 -5.43
N LEU A 71 -2.02 -7.14 -6.62
CA LEU A 71 -0.67 -6.64 -6.88
C LEU A 71 -0.59 -5.12 -6.81
N THR A 72 -1.59 -4.40 -7.32
CA THR A 72 -1.61 -2.94 -7.30
C THR A 72 -1.59 -2.40 -5.87
N LEU A 73 -2.46 -2.91 -5.00
CA LEU A 73 -2.51 -2.52 -3.59
C LEU A 73 -1.26 -2.98 -2.83
N TRP A 74 -0.81 -4.21 -3.10
CA TRP A 74 0.40 -4.75 -2.47
C TRP A 74 1.65 -3.96 -2.83
N THR A 75 1.82 -3.57 -4.10
CA THR A 75 2.98 -2.80 -4.56
C THR A 75 3.06 -1.46 -3.84
N PHE A 76 1.94 -0.76 -3.69
CA PHE A 76 1.87 0.48 -2.90
C PHE A 76 2.32 0.25 -1.46
N PHE A 77 1.78 -0.76 -0.78
CA PHE A 77 2.15 -1.09 0.59
C PHE A 77 3.63 -1.45 0.71
N ASN A 78 4.10 -2.39 -0.11
CA ASN A 78 5.46 -2.92 -0.07
C ASN A 78 6.51 -1.82 -0.32
N GLN A 79 6.28 -0.94 -1.31
CA GLN A 79 7.19 0.17 -1.60
C GLN A 79 7.22 1.18 -0.46
N ASN A 80 6.07 1.51 0.13
CA ASN A 80 5.99 2.42 1.27
C ASN A 80 6.77 1.89 2.46
N MET A 81 6.58 0.62 2.83
CA MET A 81 7.30 0.00 3.95
C MET A 81 8.82 -0.03 3.71
N LYS A 82 9.26 -0.45 2.53
CA LYS A 82 10.70 -0.49 2.17
C LYS A 82 11.35 0.89 2.17
N ASN A 83 10.63 1.89 1.64
CA ASN A 83 11.16 3.24 1.57
C ASN A 83 11.27 3.90 2.95
N SER A 84 10.35 3.62 3.87
CA SER A 84 10.31 4.23 5.19
C SER A 84 11.55 3.94 6.01
N VAL A 85 12.06 2.71 5.99
CA VAL A 85 13.20 2.27 6.82
C VAL A 85 14.46 3.09 6.56
N ARG A 86 14.74 3.44 5.31
CA ARG A 86 15.95 4.19 4.91
C ARG A 86 15.68 5.68 4.66
N MET A 87 14.47 6.15 4.95
CA MET A 87 14.02 7.48 4.55
C MET A 87 14.87 8.60 5.15
N VAL A 88 15.16 8.56 6.44
CA VAL A 88 15.97 9.57 7.13
C VAL A 88 17.40 9.56 6.58
N LYS A 89 18.03 8.38 6.45
CA LYS A 89 19.40 8.24 5.93
C LYS A 89 19.51 8.78 4.50
N LYS A 90 18.52 8.50 3.63
CA LYS A 90 18.50 8.98 2.24
C LYS A 90 18.31 10.50 2.13
N ASN A 91 17.58 11.12 3.05
CA ASN A 91 17.28 12.55 3.03
C ASN A 91 18.15 13.36 4.00
N LYS A 92 19.27 12.81 4.49
CA LYS A 92 20.16 13.45 5.45
C LYS A 92 20.66 14.83 4.96
N SER A 93 20.97 14.97 3.69
CA SER A 93 21.42 16.24 3.10
C SER A 93 20.38 17.36 3.14
N ILE A 94 19.10 17.01 3.16
CA ILE A 94 18.00 17.97 3.27
C ILE A 94 17.72 18.28 4.74
N ILE A 95 17.59 17.23 5.55
CA ILE A 95 17.24 17.33 6.98
C ILE A 95 18.31 18.11 7.77
N SER A 96 19.59 17.98 7.38
CA SER A 96 20.70 18.71 8.01
C SER A 96 20.73 20.21 7.71
N LYS A 97 20.06 20.66 6.66
CA LYS A 97 20.09 22.07 6.21
C LYS A 97 18.82 22.84 6.58
N VAL A 98 17.69 22.14 6.65
CA VAL A 98 16.37 22.74 6.89
C VAL A 98 15.60 21.91 7.89
N TYR A 99 14.99 22.58 8.86
CA TYR A 99 14.05 21.91 9.74
C TYR A 99 12.84 21.42 8.94
N LEU A 100 12.71 20.10 8.82
CA LEU A 100 11.59 19.45 8.16
C LEU A 100 11.11 18.29 9.04
N PRO A 101 9.84 18.28 9.47
CA PRO A 101 9.26 17.15 10.18
C PRO A 101 9.35 15.89 9.34
N LYS A 102 9.87 14.78 9.91
CA LYS A 102 10.14 13.53 9.15
C LYS A 102 8.88 12.92 8.52
N PHE A 103 7.71 13.12 9.15
CA PHE A 103 6.44 12.65 8.58
C PHE A 103 6.04 13.36 7.28
N ILE A 104 6.57 14.54 6.99
CA ILE A 104 6.38 15.21 5.70
C ILE A 104 7.09 14.46 4.56
N LEU A 105 8.25 13.86 4.85
CA LEU A 105 8.93 12.99 3.89
C LEU A 105 8.12 11.71 3.62
N ILE A 106 7.47 11.16 4.66
CA ILE A 106 6.56 10.03 4.54
C ILE A 106 5.42 10.39 3.60
N GLU A 107 4.75 11.51 3.85
CA GLU A 107 3.62 11.97 3.05
C GLU A 107 4.03 12.20 1.59
N SER A 108 5.16 12.88 1.35
CA SER A 108 5.69 13.08 0.00
C SER A 108 5.92 11.75 -0.73
N LYS A 109 6.51 10.75 -0.08
CA LYS A 109 6.75 9.43 -0.67
C LYS A 109 5.48 8.65 -0.92
N MET A 110 4.51 8.73 -0.01
CA MET A 110 3.19 8.13 -0.19
C MET A 110 2.44 8.76 -1.37
N MET A 111 2.56 10.08 -1.58
CA MET A 111 1.99 10.73 -2.76
C MET A 111 2.60 10.21 -4.07
N VAL A 112 3.92 10.00 -4.12
CA VAL A 112 4.60 9.40 -5.29
C VAL A 112 4.06 8.00 -5.56
N ASN A 113 4.08 7.12 -4.56
CA ASN A 113 3.63 5.75 -4.71
C ASN A 113 2.11 5.66 -4.94
N GLY A 114 1.33 6.56 -4.33
CA GLY A 114 -0.10 6.69 -4.54
C GLY A 114 -0.46 7.08 -5.97
N PHE A 115 0.28 8.03 -6.55
CA PHE A 115 0.13 8.37 -7.95
C PHE A 115 0.38 7.17 -8.87
N LYS A 116 1.46 6.41 -8.64
CA LYS A 116 1.76 5.19 -9.40
C LYS A 116 0.66 4.13 -9.24
N MET A 117 0.14 3.97 -8.03
CA MET A 117 -1.00 3.10 -7.75
C MET A 117 -2.25 3.53 -8.54
N LEU A 118 -2.57 4.82 -8.59
CA LEU A 118 -3.70 5.33 -9.38
C LEU A 118 -3.53 5.08 -10.88
N VAL A 119 -2.31 5.23 -11.41
CA VAL A 119 -1.99 4.87 -12.80
C VAL A 119 -2.22 3.37 -13.04
N SER A 120 -1.81 2.51 -12.11
CA SER A 120 -2.05 1.06 -12.18
C SER A 120 -3.55 0.72 -12.10
N PHE A 121 -4.36 1.48 -11.37
CA PHE A 121 -5.83 1.31 -11.39
C PHE A 121 -6.46 1.57 -12.76
N GLY A 122 -5.82 2.35 -13.62
CA GLY A 122 -6.22 2.48 -15.02
C GLY A 122 -6.26 1.14 -15.74
N ILE A 123 -5.31 0.24 -15.49
CA ILE A 123 -5.32 -1.12 -16.05
C ILE A 123 -6.41 -1.98 -15.40
N VAL A 124 -6.69 -1.81 -14.10
CA VAL A 124 -7.82 -2.50 -13.46
C VAL A 124 -9.12 -2.18 -14.22
N ILE A 125 -9.34 -0.90 -14.55
CA ILE A 125 -10.51 -0.48 -15.31
C ILE A 125 -10.54 -1.13 -16.70
N ILE A 126 -9.40 -1.18 -17.41
CA ILE A 126 -9.29 -1.85 -18.71
C ILE A 126 -9.63 -3.34 -18.59
N LEU A 127 -9.12 -4.02 -17.57
CA LEU A 127 -9.43 -5.42 -17.31
C LEU A 127 -10.91 -5.62 -16.96
N MET A 128 -11.52 -4.72 -16.19
CA MET A 128 -12.95 -4.78 -15.88
C MET A 128 -13.79 -4.67 -17.15
N ILE A 129 -13.43 -3.78 -18.09
CA ILE A 129 -14.10 -3.63 -19.38
C ILE A 129 -13.89 -4.90 -20.23
N PHE A 130 -12.66 -5.42 -20.28
CA PHE A 130 -12.32 -6.63 -21.05
C PHE A 130 -13.12 -7.86 -20.60
N TYR A 131 -13.28 -8.04 -19.29
CA TYR A 131 -14.06 -9.13 -18.70
C TYR A 131 -15.57 -8.82 -18.64
N GLN A 132 -16.01 -7.66 -19.12
CA GLN A 132 -17.41 -7.21 -19.06
C GLN A 132 -18.00 -7.29 -17.64
N ILE A 133 -17.22 -6.88 -16.64
CA ILE A 133 -17.65 -6.91 -15.26
C ILE A 133 -18.74 -5.86 -15.06
N PRO A 134 -19.94 -6.22 -14.57
CA PRO A 134 -21.02 -5.28 -14.40
C PRO A 134 -20.65 -4.24 -13.32
N LEU A 135 -20.73 -2.95 -13.68
CA LEU A 135 -20.52 -1.86 -12.74
C LEU A 135 -21.69 -1.80 -11.74
N SER A 136 -21.36 -1.98 -10.48
CA SER A 136 -22.29 -1.81 -9.36
C SER A 136 -21.98 -0.51 -8.62
N TRP A 137 -22.99 0.08 -7.97
CA TRP A 137 -22.80 1.21 -7.04
C TRP A 137 -21.79 0.91 -5.92
N ASN A 138 -21.52 -0.37 -5.66
CA ASN A 138 -20.54 -0.81 -4.67
C ASN A 138 -19.09 -0.43 -5.03
N VAL A 139 -18.79 -0.06 -6.28
CA VAL A 139 -17.48 0.48 -6.69
C VAL A 139 -17.08 1.72 -5.87
N PHE A 140 -18.05 2.52 -5.42
CA PHE A 140 -17.74 3.68 -4.58
C PHE A 140 -17.13 3.33 -3.21
N TYR A 141 -17.28 2.09 -2.75
CA TYR A 141 -16.55 1.63 -1.54
C TYR A 141 -15.04 1.52 -1.75
N ALA A 142 -14.54 1.58 -2.96
CA ALA A 142 -13.10 1.71 -3.22
C ALA A 142 -12.51 2.95 -2.55
N ILE A 143 -13.27 4.06 -2.47
CA ILE A 143 -12.78 5.31 -1.85
C ILE A 143 -12.46 5.12 -0.35
N PRO A 144 -13.39 4.67 0.52
CA PRO A 144 -13.06 4.45 1.92
C PRO A 144 -12.00 3.35 2.13
N ILE A 145 -11.91 2.35 1.26
CA ILE A 145 -10.85 1.34 1.32
C ILE A 145 -9.48 1.97 1.06
N LEU A 146 -9.35 2.85 0.04
CA LEU A 146 -8.12 3.57 -0.26
C LEU A 146 -7.73 4.55 0.86
N ILE A 147 -8.70 5.22 1.46
CA ILE A 147 -8.47 6.09 2.64
C ILE A 147 -7.95 5.25 3.81
N CYS A 148 -8.59 4.13 4.11
CA CYS A 148 -8.13 3.20 5.14
C CYS A 148 -6.71 2.74 4.90
N MET A 149 -6.41 2.34 3.66
CA MET A 149 -5.08 1.93 3.22
C MET A 149 -4.04 3.03 3.42
N TRP A 150 -4.39 4.29 3.08
CA TRP A 150 -3.51 5.45 3.29
C TRP A 150 -3.18 5.63 4.76
N ILE A 151 -4.20 5.64 5.64
CA ILE A 151 -4.03 5.86 7.08
C ILE A 151 -3.20 4.75 7.73
N VAL A 152 -3.48 3.48 7.40
CA VAL A 152 -2.72 2.33 7.92
C VAL A 152 -1.27 2.38 7.46
N ASN A 153 -1.01 2.66 6.17
CA ASN A 153 0.34 2.80 5.65
C ASN A 153 1.10 3.93 6.35
N PHE A 154 0.47 5.10 6.48
CA PHE A 154 1.09 6.24 7.14
C PHE A 154 1.49 5.92 8.58
N GLY A 155 0.59 5.29 9.33
CA GLY A 155 0.86 4.87 10.72
C GLY A 155 2.04 3.89 10.83
N LEU A 156 2.07 2.85 9.98
CA LEU A 156 3.17 1.89 9.96
C LEU A 156 4.50 2.53 9.53
N MET A 157 4.47 3.40 8.52
CA MET A 157 5.67 4.11 8.05
C MET A 157 6.27 5.01 9.13
N THR A 158 5.44 5.73 9.92
CA THR A 158 5.94 6.58 11.02
C THR A 158 6.72 5.77 12.05
N ILE A 159 6.26 4.56 12.36
CA ILE A 159 6.95 3.63 13.27
C ILE A 159 8.25 3.13 12.64
N LEU A 160 8.20 2.67 11.38
CA LEU A 160 9.38 2.15 10.67
C LEU A 160 10.45 3.21 10.43
N VAL A 161 10.07 4.46 10.18
CA VAL A 161 11.02 5.58 10.05
C VAL A 161 11.80 5.78 11.34
N HIS A 162 11.13 5.70 12.50
CA HIS A 162 11.79 5.81 13.78
C HIS A 162 12.83 4.71 14.00
N PHE A 163 12.40 3.45 13.88
CA PHE A 163 13.31 2.31 14.09
C PHE A 163 14.43 2.23 13.04
N GLY A 164 14.17 2.67 11.81
CA GLY A 164 15.15 2.65 10.72
C GLY A 164 16.36 3.55 10.94
N VAL A 165 16.29 4.50 11.88
CA VAL A 165 17.45 5.32 12.27
C VAL A 165 18.39 4.55 13.18
N TYR A 166 17.84 3.77 14.10
CA TYR A 166 18.60 3.10 15.18
C TYR A 166 19.07 1.68 14.77
N VAL A 167 18.33 0.98 13.93
CA VAL A 167 18.62 -0.41 13.57
C VAL A 167 19.07 -0.48 12.11
N GLU A 168 20.36 -0.77 11.89
CA GLU A 168 20.94 -0.80 10.54
C GLU A 168 20.36 -1.92 9.68
N ASP A 169 20.15 -3.10 10.26
CA ASP A 169 19.66 -4.28 9.56
C ASP A 169 18.12 -4.34 9.41
N LEU A 170 17.40 -3.33 9.92
CA LEU A 170 15.94 -3.30 9.85
C LEU A 170 15.42 -3.45 8.42
N ALA A 171 16.15 -2.93 7.44
CA ALA A 171 15.77 -3.06 6.03
C ALA A 171 15.73 -4.53 5.57
N ASN A 172 16.66 -5.36 6.04
CA ASN A 172 16.71 -6.78 5.72
C ASN A 172 15.56 -7.52 6.41
N VAL A 173 15.31 -7.22 7.69
CA VAL A 173 14.18 -7.77 8.44
C VAL A 173 12.86 -7.43 7.77
N VAL A 174 12.64 -6.15 7.45
CA VAL A 174 11.41 -5.70 6.77
C VAL A 174 11.23 -6.38 5.42
N ASN A 175 12.29 -6.57 4.63
CA ASN A 175 12.19 -7.29 3.37
C ASN A 175 11.75 -8.75 3.54
N ILE A 176 12.26 -9.44 4.57
CA ILE A 176 11.87 -10.83 4.86
C ILE A 176 10.41 -10.87 5.33
N VAL A 177 10.03 -10.00 6.27
CA VAL A 177 8.67 -9.91 6.79
C VAL A 177 7.66 -9.59 5.68
N LEU A 178 7.98 -8.65 4.79
CA LEU A 178 7.12 -8.31 3.67
C LEU A 178 6.93 -9.49 2.70
N ARG A 179 7.97 -10.29 2.43
CA ARG A 179 7.84 -11.50 1.62
C ARG A 179 6.92 -12.53 2.30
N PHE A 180 7.05 -12.70 3.60
CA PHE A 180 6.20 -13.59 4.37
C PHE A 180 4.72 -13.14 4.33
N ILE A 181 4.48 -11.86 4.61
CA ILE A 181 3.12 -11.27 4.56
C ILE A 181 2.53 -11.40 3.15
N PHE A 182 3.32 -11.21 2.08
CA PHE A 182 2.87 -11.36 0.70
C PHE A 182 2.14 -12.68 0.44
N TYR A 183 2.75 -13.79 0.88
CA TYR A 183 2.14 -15.11 0.71
C TYR A 183 0.91 -15.33 1.60
N LEU A 184 0.83 -14.67 2.75
CA LEU A 184 -0.31 -14.74 3.66
C LEU A 184 -1.45 -13.78 3.30
N THR A 185 -1.24 -12.92 2.31
CA THR A 185 -2.24 -11.88 1.93
C THR A 185 -3.26 -12.37 0.89
N GLY A 186 -3.07 -13.58 0.35
CA GLY A 186 -4.02 -14.15 -0.63
C GLY A 186 -4.05 -13.39 -1.96
N ILE A 187 -2.89 -12.89 -2.42
CA ILE A 187 -2.82 -12.17 -3.71
C ILE A 187 -3.11 -13.10 -4.89
N MET A 188 -2.65 -14.34 -4.79
CA MET A 188 -2.72 -15.34 -5.87
C MET A 188 -3.91 -16.29 -5.74
N PHE A 189 -4.62 -16.26 -4.61
CA PHE A 189 -5.77 -17.10 -4.31
C PHE A 189 -6.69 -16.41 -3.31
N SER A 190 -7.97 -16.79 -3.29
CA SER A 190 -8.90 -16.37 -2.24
C SER A 190 -8.59 -17.12 -0.95
N ILE A 191 -8.36 -16.39 0.14
CA ILE A 191 -8.14 -16.98 1.46
C ILE A 191 -9.40 -17.76 1.88
N GLU A 192 -10.58 -17.18 1.64
CA GLU A 192 -11.87 -17.77 1.95
C GLU A 192 -12.08 -19.11 1.23
N HIS A 193 -11.82 -19.18 -0.09
CA HIS A 193 -12.06 -20.39 -0.88
C HIS A 193 -10.99 -21.46 -0.63
N ARG A 194 -9.72 -21.09 -0.48
CA ARG A 194 -8.64 -22.08 -0.44
C ARG A 194 -8.28 -22.55 0.97
N ILE A 195 -8.24 -21.62 1.91
CA ILE A 195 -7.93 -21.91 3.32
C ILE A 195 -9.22 -22.16 4.10
N GLY A 196 -10.26 -21.34 3.87
CA GLY A 196 -11.54 -21.43 4.56
C GLY A 196 -12.26 -22.75 4.36
N ALA A 197 -12.10 -23.40 3.19
CA ALA A 197 -12.67 -24.72 2.91
C ALA A 197 -12.16 -25.83 3.87
N LYS A 198 -10.90 -25.71 4.37
CA LYS A 198 -10.29 -26.71 5.27
C LYS A 198 -10.15 -26.20 6.71
N HIS A 199 -9.88 -24.93 6.88
CA HIS A 199 -9.57 -24.28 8.16
C HIS A 199 -10.26 -22.90 8.24
N PRO A 200 -11.58 -22.85 8.51
CA PRO A 200 -12.36 -21.61 8.49
C PRO A 200 -11.86 -20.58 9.53
N GLU A 201 -11.44 -21.05 10.71
CA GLU A 201 -10.94 -20.18 11.77
C GLU A 201 -9.60 -19.51 11.37
N LEU A 202 -8.71 -20.25 10.70
CA LEU A 202 -7.44 -19.72 10.20
C LEU A 202 -7.67 -18.71 9.08
N ALA A 203 -8.60 -18.97 8.18
CA ALA A 203 -8.95 -18.04 7.12
C ALA A 203 -9.49 -16.72 7.69
N LEU A 204 -10.40 -16.77 8.64
CA LEU A 204 -10.93 -15.62 9.35
C LEU A 204 -9.83 -14.85 10.10
N PHE A 205 -8.92 -15.58 10.75
CA PHE A 205 -7.79 -14.96 11.43
C PHE A 205 -6.89 -14.19 10.44
N LEU A 206 -6.47 -14.83 9.35
CA LEU A 206 -5.62 -14.20 8.33
C LEU A 206 -6.30 -12.99 7.70
N GLU A 207 -7.58 -13.08 7.40
CA GLU A 207 -8.32 -11.99 6.76
C GLU A 207 -8.55 -10.81 7.71
N LYS A 208 -8.83 -11.07 9.00
CA LYS A 208 -9.10 -10.02 9.99
C LYS A 208 -7.86 -9.37 10.59
N PHE A 209 -6.79 -10.13 10.80
CA PHE A 209 -5.55 -9.60 11.44
C PHE A 209 -4.49 -9.10 10.45
N ASN A 210 -4.58 -9.47 9.18
CA ASN A 210 -3.71 -8.91 8.16
C ASN A 210 -4.43 -7.76 7.43
N PRO A 211 -4.03 -6.49 7.65
CA PRO A 211 -4.69 -5.35 7.03
C PRO A 211 -4.69 -5.43 5.51
N MET A 212 -3.61 -5.97 4.93
CA MET A 212 -3.52 -6.07 3.48
C MET A 212 -4.42 -7.16 2.91
N ALA A 213 -4.56 -8.30 3.59
CA ALA A 213 -5.51 -9.34 3.20
C ALA A 213 -6.94 -8.80 3.21
N PHE A 214 -7.32 -8.11 4.30
CA PHE A 214 -8.63 -7.49 4.44
C PHE A 214 -8.91 -6.43 3.36
N LEU A 215 -7.97 -5.50 3.14
CA LEU A 215 -8.16 -4.41 2.18
C LEU A 215 -8.20 -4.91 0.72
N ILE A 216 -7.37 -5.90 0.38
CA ILE A 216 -7.37 -6.52 -0.96
C ILE A 216 -8.66 -7.30 -1.18
N SER A 217 -9.09 -8.11 -0.22
CA SER A 217 -10.36 -8.85 -0.28
C SER A 217 -11.54 -7.89 -0.44
N SER A 218 -11.59 -6.83 0.38
CA SER A 218 -12.61 -5.78 0.32
C SER A 218 -12.64 -5.06 -1.03
N MET A 219 -11.46 -4.73 -1.59
CA MET A 219 -11.36 -4.08 -2.90
C MET A 219 -11.87 -4.99 -4.03
N ARG A 220 -11.54 -6.28 -3.98
CA ARG A 220 -12.06 -7.27 -4.95
C ARG A 220 -13.57 -7.42 -4.86
N LYS A 221 -14.13 -7.50 -3.64
CA LYS A 221 -15.59 -7.58 -3.42
C LYS A 221 -16.30 -6.42 -4.09
N CYS A 222 -15.84 -5.18 -3.91
CA CYS A 222 -16.52 -4.02 -4.49
C CYS A 222 -16.26 -3.83 -5.99
N LEU A 223 -15.06 -4.10 -6.51
CA LEU A 223 -14.71 -3.87 -7.91
C LEU A 223 -15.09 -5.02 -8.83
N LEU A 224 -14.81 -6.26 -8.43
CA LEU A 224 -14.93 -7.43 -9.31
C LEU A 224 -16.23 -8.21 -9.12
N TYR A 225 -16.73 -8.26 -7.89
CA TYR A 225 -17.91 -9.05 -7.58
C TYR A 225 -19.18 -8.22 -7.37
N GLY A 226 -19.06 -6.89 -7.29
CA GLY A 226 -20.19 -5.99 -7.05
C GLY A 226 -20.83 -6.15 -5.67
N GLU A 227 -20.09 -6.72 -4.71
CA GLU A 227 -20.52 -6.98 -3.35
C GLU A 227 -20.14 -5.82 -2.41
N ARG A 228 -20.85 -5.73 -1.28
CA ARG A 228 -20.49 -4.77 -0.23
C ARG A 228 -19.34 -5.31 0.61
N PRO A 229 -18.27 -4.53 0.84
CA PRO A 229 -17.23 -4.91 1.79
C PRO A 229 -17.74 -4.81 3.23
N GLU A 230 -17.04 -5.46 4.16
CA GLU A 230 -17.34 -5.38 5.59
C GLU A 230 -16.96 -3.99 6.14
N LEU A 231 -17.95 -3.09 6.27
CA LEU A 231 -17.74 -1.72 6.70
C LEU A 231 -17.14 -1.61 8.11
N LEU A 232 -17.58 -2.50 9.02
CA LEU A 232 -17.07 -2.52 10.40
C LEU A 232 -15.55 -2.81 10.41
N GLY A 233 -15.09 -3.71 9.56
CA GLY A 233 -13.67 -4.00 9.40
C GLY A 233 -12.89 -2.80 8.87
N ILE A 234 -13.44 -2.05 7.90
CA ILE A 234 -12.81 -0.82 7.38
C ILE A 234 -12.67 0.23 8.50
N VAL A 235 -13.75 0.47 9.26
CA VAL A 235 -13.74 1.42 10.38
C VAL A 235 -12.75 0.99 11.47
N SER A 236 -12.71 -0.30 11.79
CA SER A 236 -11.75 -0.86 12.77
C SER A 236 -10.30 -0.62 12.34
N TRP A 237 -9.97 -0.89 11.08
CA TRP A 237 -8.62 -0.66 10.55
C TRP A 237 -8.26 0.82 10.44
N ILE A 238 -9.21 1.71 10.15
CA ILE A 238 -9.01 3.16 10.24
C ILE A 238 -8.67 3.54 11.70
N GLY A 239 -9.41 3.03 12.67
CA GLY A 239 -9.14 3.27 14.09
C GLY A 239 -7.74 2.81 14.50
N ILE A 240 -7.35 1.59 14.12
CA ILE A 240 -6.00 1.05 14.36
C ILE A 240 -4.94 1.94 13.68
N GLY A 241 -5.16 2.32 12.43
CA GLY A 241 -4.25 3.18 11.68
C GLY A 241 -4.05 4.56 12.32
N ILE A 242 -5.12 5.15 12.85
CA ILE A 242 -5.04 6.43 13.60
C ILE A 242 -4.22 6.26 14.89
N VAL A 243 -4.42 5.17 15.63
CA VAL A 243 -3.63 4.86 16.82
C VAL A 243 -2.15 4.68 16.49
N LEU A 244 -1.84 3.90 15.44
CA LEU A 244 -0.46 3.71 14.97
C LEU A 244 0.17 5.04 14.55
N THR A 245 -0.58 5.88 13.83
CA THR A 245 -0.15 7.23 13.44
C THR A 245 0.16 8.10 14.66
N ALA A 246 -0.73 8.11 15.66
CA ALA A 246 -0.54 8.89 16.87
C ALA A 246 0.70 8.45 17.65
N LEU A 247 0.92 7.13 17.80
CA LEU A 247 2.10 6.56 18.45
C LEU A 247 3.38 6.88 17.66
N GLY A 248 3.37 6.70 16.35
CA GLY A 248 4.52 6.98 15.50
C GLY A 248 4.91 8.46 15.50
N ILE A 249 3.94 9.36 15.40
CA ILE A 249 4.18 10.82 15.46
C ILE A 249 4.70 11.23 16.84
N HIS A 250 4.10 10.70 17.91
CA HIS A 250 4.60 10.96 19.27
C HIS A 250 6.06 10.56 19.42
N THR A 251 6.42 9.40 18.91
CA THR A 251 7.78 8.88 18.95
C THR A 251 8.75 9.72 18.10
N ILE A 252 8.32 10.17 16.92
CA ILE A 252 9.12 11.06 16.06
C ILE A 252 9.39 12.40 16.78
N TYR A 253 8.39 13.03 17.35
CA TYR A 253 8.59 14.30 18.06
C TYR A 253 9.45 14.16 19.33
N LYS A 254 9.26 13.07 20.10
CA LYS A 254 10.04 12.81 21.31
C LYS A 254 11.53 12.67 21.02
N ASN A 255 11.88 12.07 19.88
CA ASN A 255 13.26 11.78 19.50
C ASN A 255 13.77 12.70 18.36
N GLU A 256 13.13 13.86 18.17
CA GLU A 256 13.41 14.77 17.05
C GLU A 256 14.88 15.21 16.97
N ASN A 257 15.53 15.38 18.12
CA ASN A 257 16.93 15.79 18.23
C ASN A 257 17.94 14.64 18.08
N SER A 258 17.47 13.41 18.02
CA SER A 258 18.31 12.21 17.92
C SER A 258 18.45 11.68 16.49
N TYR A 259 17.81 12.33 15.55
CA TYR A 259 17.85 11.98 14.13
C TYR A 259 18.95 12.81 13.42
#